data_e99a314a508cd658892ebf3c4c5db71a
#
_entry.id   e99a314a508cd658892ebf3c4c5db71a
#
_cell.length_a   1.000
_cell.length_b   1.000
_cell.length_c   1.000
_cell.angle_alpha   90.00
_cell.angle_beta   90.00
_cell.angle_gamma   90.00
#
_symmetry.space_group_name_H-M   'P 1'
#
loop_
_entity.id
_entity.type
_entity.pdbx_description
1 polymer ?
#
loop_
_entity_poly.entity_id
_entity_poly.type
_entity_poly.pdbx_seq_one_letter_code
_entity_poly.pdbx_strand_id
1 'polypeptide(L)'
;ESQAIKNPASKVTKAASLLNAKNRLCMSGTPLQNNTFDIFAQMNFLNPGLLGNMEFFRNEFATPIDKFGEQEQKEHLRKLLFPFILRRTKEQVAKDLPDKTETILFCEMEKEQRKVYEAYRNSYREKILGTIDQQGIGKSQLTILQGLMKLRQICDSPAILNEDEKYPNHSIKLDELAREIEENIGDHKALIFSQFLGMLALIKKKLIEDGIPFEYFDGSTSAPDREKAIQNFQNNDECRVFLISLKAGGVGLNLTAADYVYIVDPWWNPAVEQQA
;
A
#
# COMPACT_ATOMS: atom_id res chain seq x y z
N GLU A 1 -6.74 10.44 -11.11
CA GLU A 1 -6.70 9.09 -10.52
C GLU A 1 -7.18 8.03 -11.53
N SER A 2 -6.43 7.86 -12.66
CA SER A 2 -6.84 6.94 -13.75
C SER A 2 -6.79 5.45 -13.35
N GLN A 3 -6.16 5.10 -12.23
CA GLN A 3 -6.25 3.75 -11.69
C GLN A 3 -7.68 3.30 -11.36
N ALA A 4 -8.62 4.22 -11.21
CA ALA A 4 -10.05 3.89 -11.05
C ALA A 4 -10.61 3.11 -12.25
N ILE A 5 -10.02 3.27 -13.43
CA ILE A 5 -10.41 2.58 -14.67
C ILE A 5 -9.42 1.49 -15.11
N LYS A 6 -8.55 0.99 -14.21
CA LYS A 6 -7.55 -0.04 -14.52
C LYS A 6 -8.13 -1.42 -14.87
N ASN A 7 -9.34 -1.73 -14.42
CA ASN A 7 -9.99 -3.00 -14.73
C ASN A 7 -10.93 -2.84 -15.93
N PRO A 8 -10.59 -3.39 -17.13
CA PRO A 8 -11.38 -3.22 -18.35
C PRO A 8 -12.80 -3.83 -18.26
N ALA A 9 -13.01 -4.79 -17.34
CA ALA A 9 -14.31 -5.43 -17.14
C ALA A 9 -15.23 -4.64 -16.18
N SER A 10 -14.69 -3.67 -15.43
CA SER A 10 -15.46 -2.94 -14.42
C SER A 10 -16.54 -2.04 -15.05
N LYS A 11 -17.62 -1.81 -14.30
CA LYS A 11 -18.69 -0.89 -14.74
C LYS A 11 -18.18 0.54 -14.91
N VAL A 12 -17.23 0.97 -14.06
CA VAL A 12 -16.64 2.31 -14.11
C VAL A 12 -15.85 2.50 -15.41
N THR A 13 -15.00 1.54 -15.78
CA THR A 13 -14.23 1.60 -17.03
C THR A 13 -15.14 1.61 -18.26
N LYS A 14 -16.16 0.76 -18.26
CA LYS A 14 -17.15 0.73 -19.35
C LYS A 14 -17.88 2.06 -19.46
N ALA A 15 -18.34 2.64 -18.36
CA ALA A 15 -19.00 3.94 -18.35
C ALA A 15 -18.08 5.06 -18.83
N ALA A 16 -16.83 5.10 -18.36
CA ALA A 16 -15.84 6.06 -18.81
C ALA A 16 -15.58 5.96 -20.32
N SER A 17 -15.53 4.74 -20.86
CA SER A 17 -15.30 4.51 -22.31
C SER A 17 -16.46 4.98 -23.20
N LEU A 18 -17.67 5.14 -22.64
CA LEU A 18 -18.83 5.66 -23.37
C LEU A 18 -18.82 7.20 -23.49
N LEU A 19 -17.96 7.88 -22.74
CA LEU A 19 -17.84 9.34 -22.82
C LEU A 19 -17.36 9.74 -24.22
N ASN A 20 -18.13 10.57 -24.88
CA ASN A 20 -17.74 11.14 -26.17
C ASN A 20 -16.90 12.40 -25.97
N ALA A 21 -15.62 12.32 -26.32
CA ALA A 21 -14.67 13.41 -26.13
C ALA A 21 -13.71 13.51 -27.31
N LYS A 22 -13.40 14.73 -27.72
CA LYS A 22 -12.42 14.99 -28.80
C LYS A 22 -10.99 14.62 -28.34
N ASN A 23 -10.67 14.87 -27.11
CA ASN A 23 -9.37 14.55 -26.50
C ASN A 23 -9.58 13.90 -25.13
N ARG A 24 -8.70 12.98 -24.78
CA ARG A 24 -8.74 12.28 -23.50
C ARG A 24 -7.37 12.34 -22.83
N LEU A 25 -7.36 12.50 -21.51
CA LEU A 25 -6.17 12.53 -20.68
C LEU A 25 -6.37 11.64 -19.46
N CYS A 26 -5.36 10.83 -19.15
CA CYS A 26 -5.28 10.08 -17.90
C CYS A 26 -4.14 10.63 -17.06
N MET A 27 -4.40 10.88 -15.77
CA MET A 27 -3.38 11.23 -14.79
C MET A 27 -3.36 10.19 -13.68
N SER A 28 -2.16 9.70 -13.36
CA SER A 28 -1.92 8.75 -12.27
C SER A 28 -0.46 8.80 -11.83
N GLY A 29 -0.22 8.70 -10.54
CA GLY A 29 1.12 8.46 -10.00
C GLY A 29 1.59 7.02 -10.22
N THR A 30 0.66 6.07 -10.35
CA THR A 30 0.92 4.63 -10.48
C THR A 30 0.06 4.00 -11.58
N PRO A 31 0.41 4.21 -12.86
CA PRO A 31 -0.38 3.70 -13.98
C PRO A 31 -0.38 2.15 -14.06
N LEU A 32 0.63 1.51 -13.49
CA LEU A 32 0.79 0.07 -13.40
C LEU A 32 0.89 -0.32 -11.92
N GLN A 33 -0.10 -1.02 -11.39
CA GLN A 33 -0.14 -1.44 -9.99
C GLN A 33 -0.01 -2.95 -9.81
N ASN A 34 -0.74 -3.73 -10.62
CA ASN A 34 -0.83 -5.18 -10.43
C ASN A 34 -0.31 -5.98 -11.62
N ASN A 35 -0.71 -5.62 -12.84
CA ASN A 35 -0.34 -6.34 -14.06
C ASN A 35 -0.50 -5.43 -15.30
N THR A 36 -0.07 -5.94 -16.45
CA THR A 36 -0.12 -5.20 -17.70
C THR A 36 -1.53 -4.82 -18.17
N PHE A 37 -2.59 -5.50 -17.68
CA PHE A 37 -3.97 -5.10 -17.99
C PHE A 37 -4.36 -3.75 -17.39
N ASP A 38 -3.70 -3.28 -16.34
CA ASP A 38 -3.93 -1.95 -15.79
C ASP A 38 -3.63 -0.88 -16.85
N ILE A 39 -2.57 -1.07 -17.62
CA ILE A 39 -2.19 -0.18 -18.72
C ILE A 39 -3.11 -0.36 -19.94
N PHE A 40 -3.47 -1.60 -20.27
CA PHE A 40 -4.40 -1.87 -21.37
C PHE A 40 -5.71 -1.10 -21.20
N ALA A 41 -6.31 -1.15 -20.03
CA ALA A 41 -7.58 -0.47 -19.75
C ALA A 41 -7.48 1.04 -19.93
N GLN A 42 -6.43 1.65 -19.41
CA GLN A 42 -6.19 3.09 -19.51
C GLN A 42 -5.89 3.51 -20.96
N MET A 43 -5.06 2.75 -21.68
CA MET A 43 -4.75 3.03 -23.08
C MET A 43 -5.93 2.81 -23.99
N ASN A 44 -6.78 1.81 -23.73
CA ASN A 44 -8.02 1.60 -24.49
C ASN A 44 -9.03 2.74 -24.26
N PHE A 45 -9.04 3.35 -23.07
CA PHE A 45 -9.79 4.58 -22.83
C PHE A 45 -9.20 5.77 -23.62
N LEU A 46 -7.88 5.94 -23.60
CA LEU A 46 -7.20 7.07 -24.28
C LEU A 46 -7.26 6.95 -25.80
N ASN A 47 -6.88 5.81 -26.33
CA ASN A 47 -6.72 5.52 -27.75
C ASN A 47 -7.34 4.15 -28.05
N PRO A 48 -8.67 4.09 -28.25
CA PRO A 48 -9.36 2.83 -28.52
C PRO A 48 -8.75 2.09 -29.72
N GLY A 49 -8.40 0.83 -29.53
CA GLY A 49 -7.84 -0.04 -30.56
C GLY A 49 -6.30 0.01 -30.70
N LEU A 50 -5.59 0.94 -30.08
CA LEU A 50 -4.12 1.04 -30.16
C LEU A 50 -3.41 -0.28 -29.79
N LEU A 51 -3.87 -0.95 -28.76
CA LEU A 51 -3.32 -2.22 -28.26
C LEU A 51 -4.13 -3.45 -28.71
N GLY A 52 -4.93 -3.32 -29.74
CA GLY A 52 -5.82 -4.38 -30.21
C GLY A 52 -6.97 -4.67 -29.27
N ASN A 53 -7.58 -5.84 -29.41
CA ASN A 53 -8.61 -6.31 -28.49
C ASN A 53 -7.99 -7.00 -27.24
N MET A 54 -8.82 -7.29 -26.25
CA MET A 54 -8.37 -7.88 -24.99
C MET A 54 -7.70 -9.26 -25.15
N GLU A 55 -8.18 -10.06 -26.11
CA GLU A 55 -7.63 -11.40 -26.37
C GLU A 55 -6.25 -11.30 -27.02
N PHE A 56 -6.11 -10.46 -28.03
CA PHE A 56 -4.82 -10.14 -28.66
C PHE A 56 -3.81 -9.63 -27.61
N PHE A 57 -4.21 -8.63 -26.82
CA PHE A 57 -3.32 -8.08 -25.78
C PHE A 57 -2.91 -9.12 -24.74
N ARG A 58 -3.81 -10.00 -24.34
CA ARG A 58 -3.52 -11.10 -23.41
C ARG A 58 -2.44 -12.02 -23.95
N ASN A 59 -2.56 -12.42 -25.22
CA ASN A 59 -1.68 -13.41 -25.82
C ASN A 59 -0.34 -12.79 -26.22
N GLU A 60 -0.34 -11.57 -26.73
CA GLU A 60 0.86 -10.91 -27.24
C GLU A 60 1.70 -10.26 -26.13
N PHE A 61 1.07 -9.70 -25.10
CA PHE A 61 1.77 -8.92 -24.08
C PHE A 61 1.55 -9.45 -22.67
N ALA A 62 0.29 -9.56 -22.20
CA ALA A 62 0.05 -9.79 -20.78
C ALA A 62 0.54 -11.16 -20.31
N THR A 63 0.25 -12.25 -21.01
CA THR A 63 0.71 -13.58 -20.62
C THR A 63 2.22 -13.72 -20.73
N PRO A 64 2.89 -13.32 -21.84
CA PRO A 64 4.32 -13.35 -21.96
C PRO A 64 5.05 -12.53 -20.89
N ILE A 65 4.58 -11.31 -20.64
CA ILE A 65 5.22 -10.40 -19.67
C ILE A 65 4.94 -10.83 -18.22
N ASP A 66 3.66 -10.99 -17.85
CA ASP A 66 3.26 -11.17 -16.45
C ASP A 66 3.56 -12.57 -15.92
N LYS A 67 3.51 -13.63 -16.79
CA LYS A 67 3.75 -15.01 -16.38
C LYS A 67 5.16 -15.52 -16.67
N PHE A 68 5.71 -15.12 -17.82
CA PHE A 68 6.98 -15.66 -18.30
C PHE A 68 8.13 -14.65 -18.22
N GLY A 69 7.84 -13.37 -17.96
CA GLY A 69 8.86 -12.33 -17.80
C GLY A 69 9.60 -12.00 -19.09
N GLU A 70 8.97 -12.22 -20.27
CA GLU A 70 9.58 -12.04 -21.56
C GLU A 70 9.97 -10.59 -21.83
N GLN A 71 11.25 -10.34 -22.01
CA GLN A 71 11.79 -8.97 -22.14
C GLN A 71 11.51 -8.36 -23.53
N GLU A 72 11.45 -9.18 -24.56
CA GLU A 72 11.17 -8.70 -25.93
C GLU A 72 9.77 -8.07 -26.02
N GLN A 73 8.75 -8.76 -25.51
CA GLN A 73 7.37 -8.28 -25.47
C GLN A 73 7.23 -7.05 -24.57
N LYS A 74 7.96 -7.01 -23.46
CA LYS A 74 8.02 -5.85 -22.58
C LYS A 74 8.60 -4.62 -23.29
N GLU A 75 9.70 -4.75 -23.99
CA GLU A 75 10.32 -3.67 -24.77
C GLU A 75 9.46 -3.26 -25.97
N HIS A 76 8.80 -4.21 -26.62
CA HIS A 76 7.85 -3.92 -27.69
C HIS A 76 6.68 -3.08 -27.17
N LEU A 77 6.05 -3.52 -26.09
CA LEU A 77 4.96 -2.76 -25.44
C LEU A 77 5.42 -1.37 -25.01
N ARG A 78 6.61 -1.25 -24.42
CA ARG A 78 7.20 0.02 -24.02
C ARG A 78 7.36 0.98 -25.21
N LYS A 79 7.85 0.51 -26.35
CA LYS A 79 8.00 1.33 -27.56
C LYS A 79 6.65 1.81 -28.09
N LEU A 80 5.62 0.96 -28.09
CA LEU A 80 4.27 1.34 -28.49
C LEU A 80 3.66 2.41 -27.61
N LEU A 81 3.92 2.34 -26.30
CA LEU A 81 3.36 3.26 -25.30
C LEU A 81 4.13 4.58 -25.19
N PHE A 82 5.40 4.58 -25.54
CA PHE A 82 6.30 5.72 -25.32
C PHE A 82 5.76 7.07 -25.83
N PRO A 83 5.14 7.18 -27.03
CA PRO A 83 4.62 8.46 -27.53
C PRO A 83 3.40 8.99 -26.75
N PHE A 84 2.75 8.16 -25.95
CA PHE A 84 1.50 8.47 -25.24
C PHE A 84 1.66 8.64 -23.76
N ILE A 85 2.87 8.39 -23.19
CA ILE A 85 3.14 8.45 -21.75
C ILE A 85 4.20 9.51 -21.47
N LEU A 86 3.81 10.51 -20.68
CA LEU A 86 4.76 11.47 -20.10
C LEU A 86 4.93 11.18 -18.61
N ARG A 87 6.10 10.69 -18.22
CA ARG A 87 6.47 10.46 -16.84
C ARG A 87 7.65 11.35 -16.46
N ARG A 88 7.50 12.09 -15.38
CA ARG A 88 8.56 12.88 -14.76
C ARG A 88 8.67 12.51 -13.29
N THR A 89 9.87 12.24 -12.82
CA THR A 89 10.13 12.01 -11.39
C THR A 89 10.43 13.33 -10.68
N LYS A 90 10.25 13.37 -9.35
CA LYS A 90 10.60 14.53 -8.53
C LYS A 90 12.07 14.91 -8.71
N GLU A 91 12.97 13.93 -8.74
CA GLU A 91 14.41 14.11 -8.95
C GLU A 91 14.74 14.83 -10.28
N GLN A 92 13.96 14.57 -11.32
CA GLN A 92 14.16 15.20 -12.64
C GLN A 92 13.71 16.66 -12.69
N VAL A 93 12.68 17.03 -11.94
CA VAL A 93 12.00 18.34 -12.07
C VAL A 93 12.16 19.25 -10.87
N ALA A 94 12.42 18.72 -9.69
CA ALA A 94 12.55 19.45 -8.43
C ALA A 94 13.95 19.29 -7.85
N LYS A 95 14.93 19.84 -8.56
CA LYS A 95 16.36 19.74 -8.22
C LYS A 95 16.75 20.45 -6.91
N ASP A 96 15.88 21.32 -6.43
CA ASP A 96 16.10 22.08 -5.19
C ASP A 96 15.62 21.31 -3.94
N LEU A 97 14.97 20.16 -4.12
CA LEU A 97 14.59 19.30 -2.99
C LEU A 97 15.83 18.54 -2.47
N PRO A 98 15.99 18.42 -1.14
CA PRO A 98 17.01 17.58 -0.56
C PRO A 98 16.81 16.12 -0.93
N ASP A 99 17.89 15.35 -0.88
CA ASP A 99 17.84 13.91 -1.13
C ASP A 99 16.96 13.21 -0.09
N LYS A 100 16.14 12.25 -0.57
CA LYS A 100 15.37 11.39 0.31
C LYS A 100 16.27 10.32 0.94
N THR A 101 16.27 10.22 2.25
CA THR A 101 16.95 9.14 2.98
C THR A 101 15.95 8.05 3.33
N GLU A 102 16.23 6.82 2.94
CA GLU A 102 15.42 5.65 3.34
C GLU A 102 16.24 4.76 4.29
N THR A 103 15.65 4.45 5.43
CA THR A 103 16.25 3.59 6.44
C THR A 103 15.30 2.44 6.78
N ILE A 104 15.82 1.23 6.87
CA ILE A 104 15.06 0.07 7.33
C ILE A 104 15.44 -0.19 8.78
N LEU A 105 14.45 -0.05 9.68
CA LEU A 105 14.60 -0.37 11.09
C LEU A 105 14.24 -1.84 11.30
N PHE A 106 15.21 -2.65 11.71
CA PHE A 106 15.01 -4.05 12.04
C PHE A 106 14.68 -4.20 13.52
N CYS A 107 13.49 -4.74 13.81
CA CYS A 107 13.03 -5.00 15.16
C CYS A 107 13.07 -6.50 15.47
N GLU A 108 13.69 -6.90 16.57
CA GLU A 108 13.68 -8.28 17.03
C GLU A 108 12.54 -8.48 18.03
N MET A 109 11.69 -9.49 17.76
CA MET A 109 10.58 -9.83 18.66
C MET A 109 11.09 -10.22 20.04
N GLU A 110 10.50 -9.65 21.06
CA GLU A 110 10.66 -10.10 22.43
C GLU A 110 10.07 -11.49 22.65
N LYS A 111 10.44 -12.10 23.79
CA LYS A 111 10.13 -13.50 24.11
C LYS A 111 8.64 -13.84 23.99
N GLU A 112 7.76 -12.99 24.51
CA GLU A 112 6.32 -13.27 24.51
C GLU A 112 5.71 -13.12 23.11
N GLN A 113 6.07 -12.09 22.36
CA GLN A 113 5.64 -11.92 20.97
C GLN A 113 6.15 -13.07 20.08
N ARG A 114 7.42 -13.46 20.24
CA ARG A 114 8.05 -14.58 19.52
C ARG A 114 7.35 -15.91 19.80
N LYS A 115 6.96 -16.18 21.04
CA LYS A 115 6.23 -17.37 21.42
C LYS A 115 4.90 -17.51 20.69
N VAL A 116 4.14 -16.44 20.60
CA VAL A 116 2.88 -16.42 19.81
C VAL A 116 3.16 -16.62 18.32
N TYR A 117 4.17 -15.92 17.79
CA TYR A 117 4.57 -16.07 16.38
C TYR A 117 4.91 -17.53 16.01
N GLU A 118 5.73 -18.18 16.84
CA GLU A 118 6.15 -19.56 16.60
C GLU A 118 5.00 -20.56 16.73
N ALA A 119 4.09 -20.36 17.66
CA ALA A 119 2.89 -21.19 17.80
C ALA A 119 2.02 -21.12 16.52
N TYR A 120 1.76 -19.93 16.02
CA TYR A 120 1.00 -19.73 14.76
C TYR A 120 1.73 -20.27 13.55
N ARG A 121 3.02 -20.01 13.42
CA ARG A 121 3.87 -20.53 12.33
C ARG A 121 3.78 -22.06 12.27
N ASN A 122 3.94 -22.73 13.40
CA ASN A 122 3.92 -24.19 13.46
C ASN A 122 2.52 -24.73 13.14
N SER A 123 1.46 -24.16 13.73
CA SER A 123 0.07 -24.54 13.44
C SER A 123 -0.29 -24.41 11.96
N TYR A 124 0.06 -23.27 11.33
CA TYR A 124 -0.21 -23.09 9.90
C TYR A 124 0.67 -23.98 9.02
N ARG A 125 1.92 -24.24 9.41
CA ARG A 125 2.79 -25.20 8.70
C ARG A 125 2.16 -26.60 8.66
N GLU A 126 1.66 -27.09 9.79
CA GLU A 126 0.99 -28.39 9.88
C GLU A 126 -0.29 -28.42 9.03
N LYS A 127 -1.13 -27.39 9.13
CA LYS A 127 -2.35 -27.28 8.31
C LYS A 127 -2.05 -27.26 6.81
N ILE A 128 -1.03 -26.52 6.39
CA ILE A 128 -0.63 -26.39 4.98
C ILE A 128 -0.12 -27.74 4.47
N LEU A 129 0.80 -28.39 5.19
CA LEU A 129 1.35 -29.68 4.81
C LEU A 129 0.24 -30.75 4.71
N GLY A 130 -0.62 -30.85 5.72
CA GLY A 130 -1.75 -31.79 5.69
C GLY A 130 -2.75 -31.53 4.55
N THR A 131 -2.96 -30.27 4.15
CA THR A 131 -3.81 -29.94 3.00
C THR A 131 -3.14 -30.29 1.67
N ILE A 132 -1.83 -30.06 1.55
CA ILE A 132 -1.05 -30.38 0.34
C ILE A 132 -1.06 -31.89 0.10
N ASP A 133 -0.82 -32.68 1.15
CA ASP A 133 -0.79 -34.14 1.07
C ASP A 133 -2.14 -34.75 0.66
N GLN A 134 -3.25 -34.14 1.08
CA GLN A 134 -4.60 -34.63 0.79
C GLN A 134 -5.22 -34.08 -0.49
N GLN A 135 -4.95 -32.81 -0.86
CA GLN A 135 -5.72 -32.09 -1.87
C GLN A 135 -4.87 -31.34 -2.90
N GLY A 136 -3.55 -31.38 -2.75
CA GLY A 136 -2.60 -30.68 -3.63
C GLY A 136 -2.44 -29.18 -3.33
N ILE A 137 -1.41 -28.58 -3.92
CA ILE A 137 -0.99 -27.20 -3.67
C ILE A 137 -2.10 -26.16 -4.00
N GLY A 138 -2.88 -26.40 -5.06
CA GLY A 138 -3.90 -25.44 -5.50
C GLY A 138 -4.97 -25.12 -4.45
N LYS A 139 -5.33 -26.09 -3.61
CA LYS A 139 -6.34 -25.91 -2.56
C LYS A 139 -5.77 -25.34 -1.25
N SER A 140 -4.46 -25.35 -1.08
CA SER A 140 -3.79 -24.78 0.11
C SER A 140 -3.52 -23.27 0.00
N GLN A 141 -3.67 -22.66 -1.18
CA GLN A 141 -3.33 -21.23 -1.41
C GLN A 141 -4.03 -20.29 -0.43
N LEU A 142 -5.33 -20.49 -0.17
CA LEU A 142 -6.08 -19.66 0.76
C LEU A 142 -5.54 -19.79 2.20
N THR A 143 -5.23 -21.02 2.63
CA THR A 143 -4.65 -21.29 3.95
C THR A 143 -3.27 -20.67 4.08
N ILE A 144 -2.45 -20.72 3.03
CA ILE A 144 -1.14 -20.05 2.99
C ILE A 144 -1.30 -18.55 3.17
N LEU A 145 -2.20 -17.91 2.41
CA LEU A 145 -2.45 -16.47 2.50
C LEU A 145 -2.97 -16.07 3.89
N GLN A 146 -3.88 -16.87 4.47
CA GLN A 146 -4.36 -16.63 5.84
C GLN A 146 -3.23 -16.73 6.85
N GLY A 147 -2.37 -17.76 6.75
CA GLY A 147 -1.22 -17.94 7.62
C GLY A 147 -0.25 -16.76 7.56
N LEU A 148 0.11 -16.35 6.33
CA LEU A 148 0.97 -15.19 6.13
C LEU A 148 0.37 -13.89 6.69
N MET A 149 -0.94 -13.69 6.53
CA MET A 149 -1.63 -12.53 7.08
C MET A 149 -1.60 -12.53 8.62
N LYS A 150 -1.88 -13.68 9.26
CA LYS A 150 -1.80 -13.82 10.72
C LYS A 150 -0.38 -13.59 11.25
N LEU A 151 0.63 -14.16 10.61
CA LEU A 151 2.02 -13.95 10.99
C LEU A 151 2.43 -12.47 10.87
N ARG A 152 1.99 -11.77 9.84
CA ARG A 152 2.23 -10.33 9.69
C ARG A 152 1.54 -9.52 10.80
N GLN A 153 0.29 -9.86 11.15
CA GLN A 153 -0.41 -9.25 12.27
C GLN A 153 0.36 -9.43 13.59
N ILE A 154 0.88 -10.64 13.84
CA ILE A 154 1.69 -10.91 15.04
C ILE A 154 3.01 -10.14 15.02
N CYS A 155 3.62 -9.93 13.85
CA CYS A 155 4.81 -9.07 13.71
C CYS A 155 4.54 -7.62 14.13
N ASP A 156 3.30 -7.14 13.96
CA ASP A 156 2.91 -5.82 14.45
C ASP A 156 2.56 -5.89 15.94
N SER A 157 1.56 -6.68 16.31
CA SER A 157 1.24 -7.04 17.69
C SER A 157 0.30 -8.24 17.73
N PRO A 158 0.51 -9.21 18.65
CA PRO A 158 -0.47 -10.27 18.90
C PRO A 158 -1.87 -9.72 19.27
N ALA A 159 -1.94 -8.56 19.89
CA ALA A 159 -3.20 -7.94 20.34
C ALA A 159 -4.15 -7.56 19.17
N ILE A 160 -3.66 -7.50 17.91
CA ILE A 160 -4.51 -7.19 16.75
C ILE A 160 -5.10 -8.45 16.09
N LEU A 161 -4.81 -9.63 16.61
CA LEU A 161 -5.47 -10.86 16.18
C LEU A 161 -6.93 -10.84 16.61
N ASN A 162 -7.85 -10.88 15.65
CA ASN A 162 -9.28 -11.04 15.92
C ASN A 162 -9.59 -12.52 16.19
N GLU A 163 -9.35 -12.94 17.43
CA GLU A 163 -9.61 -14.28 17.92
C GLU A 163 -10.37 -14.23 19.24
N ASP A 164 -10.94 -15.39 19.64
CA ASP A 164 -11.68 -15.51 20.91
C ASP A 164 -10.78 -15.26 22.13
N GLU A 165 -9.50 -15.60 22.03
CA GLU A 165 -8.46 -15.25 23.00
C GLU A 165 -7.87 -13.87 22.72
N LYS A 166 -7.92 -13.00 23.73
CA LYS A 166 -7.26 -11.70 23.68
C LYS A 166 -5.80 -11.84 24.11
N TYR A 167 -4.91 -11.60 23.17
CA TYR A 167 -3.49 -11.51 23.45
C TYR A 167 -3.13 -10.14 24.04
N PRO A 168 -2.17 -10.08 24.98
CA PRO A 168 -1.64 -8.80 25.46
C PRO A 168 -0.90 -8.06 24.33
N ASN A 169 -0.81 -6.75 24.47
CA ASN A 169 -0.06 -5.92 23.53
C ASN A 169 1.44 -6.05 23.82
N HIS A 170 2.09 -6.96 23.11
CA HIS A 170 3.55 -7.06 23.03
C HIS A 170 3.95 -6.71 21.61
N SER A 171 4.47 -5.50 21.40
CA SER A 171 4.79 -4.99 20.08
C SER A 171 6.11 -4.23 20.08
N ILE A 172 7.17 -4.92 19.72
CA ILE A 172 8.48 -4.27 19.54
C ILE A 172 8.44 -3.14 18.51
N LYS A 173 7.60 -3.24 17.49
CA LYS A 173 7.42 -2.17 16.48
C LYS A 173 6.77 -0.92 17.09
N LEU A 174 5.79 -1.11 17.99
CA LEU A 174 5.16 0.01 18.69
C LEU A 174 6.13 0.72 19.61
N ASP A 175 6.94 -0.05 20.33
CA ASP A 175 7.95 0.48 21.25
C ASP A 175 9.05 1.22 20.48
N GLU A 176 9.51 0.67 19.37
CA GLU A 176 10.49 1.30 18.49
C GLU A 176 9.93 2.57 17.85
N LEU A 177 8.67 2.54 17.35
CA LEU A 177 8.02 3.70 16.77
C LEU A 177 7.84 4.81 17.83
N ALA A 178 7.45 4.46 19.05
CA ALA A 178 7.33 5.44 20.14
C ALA A 178 8.67 6.12 20.44
N ARG A 179 9.75 5.33 20.48
CA ARG A 179 11.11 5.85 20.65
C ARG A 179 11.52 6.77 19.50
N GLU A 180 11.26 6.38 18.25
CA GLU A 180 11.54 7.22 17.08
C GLU A 180 10.79 8.55 17.14
N ILE A 181 9.52 8.54 17.57
CA ILE A 181 8.73 9.76 17.72
C ILE A 181 9.30 10.66 18.81
N GLU A 182 9.73 10.10 19.93
CA GLU A 182 10.25 10.84 21.06
C GLU A 182 11.66 11.41 20.79
N GLU A 183 12.56 10.58 20.22
CA GLU A 183 13.98 10.91 20.11
C GLU A 183 14.32 11.63 18.79
N ASN A 184 13.66 11.32 17.69
CA ASN A 184 14.10 11.71 16.35
C ASN A 184 13.21 12.75 15.65
N ILE A 185 11.90 12.82 15.95
CA ILE A 185 11.01 13.77 15.26
C ILE A 185 11.27 15.20 15.72
N GLY A 186 11.55 15.43 17.02
CA GLY A 186 11.75 16.79 17.57
C GLY A 186 10.55 17.70 17.26
N ASP A 187 10.81 18.85 16.65
CA ASP A 187 9.77 19.81 16.23
C ASP A 187 9.23 19.54 14.81
N HIS A 188 9.70 18.51 14.14
CA HIS A 188 9.25 18.11 12.81
C HIS A 188 7.93 17.33 12.84
N LYS A 189 7.34 17.14 11.66
CA LYS A 189 6.08 16.41 11.51
C LYS A 189 6.27 15.05 10.83
N ALA A 190 5.49 14.08 11.28
CA ALA A 190 5.59 12.70 10.81
C ALA A 190 4.25 12.14 10.30
N LEU A 191 4.32 11.42 9.19
CA LEU A 191 3.24 10.57 8.70
C LEU A 191 3.51 9.13 9.13
N ILE A 192 2.51 8.45 9.67
CA ILE A 192 2.63 7.06 10.10
C ILE A 192 1.57 6.24 9.35
N PHE A 193 2.05 5.31 8.53
CA PHE A 193 1.21 4.44 7.73
C PHE A 193 1.18 3.02 8.27
N SER A 194 0.00 2.45 8.35
CA SER A 194 -0.21 1.02 8.54
C SER A 194 -1.39 0.52 7.70
N GLN A 195 -1.31 -0.71 7.21
CA GLN A 195 -2.44 -1.35 6.55
C GLN A 195 -3.43 -1.95 7.55
N PHE A 196 -3.00 -2.25 8.78
CA PHE A 196 -3.81 -2.84 9.81
C PHE A 196 -4.44 -1.75 10.70
N LEU A 197 -5.77 -1.62 10.63
CA LEU A 197 -6.50 -0.67 11.49
C LEU A 197 -6.29 -0.98 12.98
N GLY A 198 -6.12 -2.26 13.33
CA GLY A 198 -5.78 -2.67 14.70
C GLY A 198 -4.43 -2.12 15.15
N MET A 199 -3.41 -2.07 14.28
CA MET A 199 -2.12 -1.46 14.60
C MET A 199 -2.25 0.05 14.77
N LEU A 200 -2.98 0.72 13.88
CA LEU A 200 -3.26 2.16 14.02
C LEU A 200 -4.00 2.47 15.32
N ALA A 201 -4.91 1.58 15.77
CA ALA A 201 -5.61 1.74 17.05
C ALA A 201 -4.65 1.63 18.25
N LEU A 202 -3.65 0.72 18.19
CA LEU A 202 -2.62 0.60 19.22
C LEU A 202 -1.70 1.82 19.24
N ILE A 203 -1.27 2.30 18.07
CA ILE A 203 -0.46 3.53 17.95
C ILE A 203 -1.25 4.73 18.49
N LYS A 204 -2.51 4.87 18.10
CA LYS A 204 -3.41 5.92 18.61
C LYS A 204 -3.49 5.91 20.14
N LYS A 205 -3.67 4.72 20.73
CA LYS A 205 -3.72 4.57 22.19
C LYS A 205 -2.41 5.01 22.83
N LYS A 206 -1.28 4.60 22.29
CA LYS A 206 0.05 4.97 22.78
C LYS A 206 0.27 6.48 22.73
N LEU A 207 -0.05 7.14 21.60
CA LEU A 207 0.08 8.60 21.47
C LEU A 207 -0.79 9.36 22.47
N ILE A 208 -2.00 8.86 22.78
CA ILE A 208 -2.87 9.43 23.83
C ILE A 208 -2.23 9.30 25.21
N GLU A 209 -1.68 8.12 25.53
CA GLU A 209 -0.98 7.85 26.80
C GLU A 209 0.25 8.74 26.98
N ASP A 210 0.98 9.00 25.90
CA ASP A 210 2.18 9.84 25.90
C ASP A 210 1.84 11.36 25.75
N GLY A 211 0.55 11.73 25.61
CA GLY A 211 0.13 13.11 25.46
C GLY A 211 0.57 13.78 24.17
N ILE A 212 0.81 13.00 23.11
CA ILE A 212 1.24 13.51 21.80
C ILE A 212 0.02 13.82 20.93
N PRO A 213 -0.19 15.09 20.51
CA PRO A 213 -1.27 15.46 19.61
C PRO A 213 -1.09 14.84 18.22
N PHE A 214 -2.16 14.30 17.67
CA PHE A 214 -2.15 13.66 16.36
C PHE A 214 -3.45 13.82 15.62
N GLU A 215 -3.42 13.70 14.31
CA GLU A 215 -4.58 13.49 13.44
C GLU A 215 -4.67 12.03 12.96
N TYR A 216 -5.87 11.63 12.56
CA TYR A 216 -6.15 10.29 12.10
C TYR A 216 -7.16 10.30 10.98
N PHE A 217 -6.91 9.51 9.93
CA PHE A 217 -7.97 9.06 9.05
C PHE A 217 -7.75 7.68 8.45
N ASP A 218 -8.85 7.03 8.11
CA ASP A 218 -8.89 5.75 7.41
C ASP A 218 -9.94 5.78 6.28
N GLY A 219 -10.22 4.60 5.70
CA GLY A 219 -11.20 4.46 4.62
C GLY A 219 -12.65 4.80 5.01
N SER A 220 -12.97 4.86 6.30
CA SER A 220 -14.32 5.19 6.81
C SER A 220 -14.50 6.69 7.09
N THR A 221 -13.41 7.45 7.15
CA THR A 221 -13.43 8.90 7.45
C THR A 221 -14.12 9.66 6.31
N SER A 222 -15.10 10.49 6.65
CA SER A 222 -15.82 11.29 5.67
C SER A 222 -14.91 12.31 4.97
N ALA A 223 -15.25 12.74 3.76
CA ALA A 223 -14.45 13.71 3.02
C ALA A 223 -14.28 15.04 3.76
N PRO A 224 -15.32 15.62 4.43
CA PRO A 224 -15.15 16.83 5.22
C PRO A 224 -14.23 16.65 6.45
N ASP A 225 -14.30 15.49 7.13
CA ASP A 225 -13.46 15.24 8.29
C ASP A 225 -12.02 14.98 7.88
N ARG A 226 -11.80 14.33 6.73
CA ARG A 226 -10.46 14.18 6.13
C ARG A 226 -9.84 15.53 5.83
N GLU A 227 -10.58 16.43 5.21
CA GLU A 227 -10.10 17.78 4.89
C GLU A 227 -9.73 18.56 6.17
N LYS A 228 -10.56 18.49 7.23
CA LYS A 228 -10.25 19.10 8.53
C LYS A 228 -8.97 18.53 9.14
N ALA A 229 -8.79 17.21 9.14
CA ALA A 229 -7.60 16.58 9.67
C ALA A 229 -6.33 17.02 8.91
N ILE A 230 -6.41 17.09 7.58
CA ILE A 230 -5.30 17.58 6.74
C ILE A 230 -4.97 19.03 7.08
N GLN A 231 -5.99 19.91 7.16
CA GLN A 231 -5.79 21.32 7.46
C GLN A 231 -5.21 21.52 8.87
N ASN A 232 -5.68 20.78 9.87
CA ASN A 232 -5.12 20.84 11.21
C ASN A 232 -3.67 20.38 11.22
N PHE A 233 -3.34 19.24 10.61
CA PHE A 233 -1.98 18.75 10.54
C PHE A 233 -1.04 19.73 9.80
N GLN A 234 -1.49 20.34 8.71
CA GLN A 234 -0.67 21.27 7.93
C GLN A 234 -0.40 22.60 8.67
N ASN A 235 -1.37 23.14 9.42
CA ASN A 235 -1.32 24.50 9.93
C ASN A 235 -1.17 24.61 11.46
N ASN A 236 -1.29 23.51 12.20
CA ASN A 236 -1.15 23.49 13.66
C ASN A 236 0.21 22.84 14.03
N ASP A 237 1.12 23.64 14.54
CA ASP A 237 2.48 23.20 14.90
C ASP A 237 2.49 22.22 16.10
N GLU A 238 1.48 22.23 16.94
CA GLU A 238 1.36 21.27 18.03
C GLU A 238 1.00 19.85 17.52
N CYS A 239 0.29 19.76 16.40
CA CYS A 239 -0.08 18.49 15.78
C CYS A 239 1.07 17.94 14.91
N ARG A 240 1.92 17.11 15.50
CA ARG A 240 3.14 16.61 14.84
C ARG A 240 3.01 15.24 14.20
N VAL A 241 1.98 14.49 14.52
CA VAL A 241 1.78 13.12 14.02
C VAL A 241 0.48 13.00 13.23
N PHE A 242 0.52 12.32 12.10
CA PHE A 242 -0.66 11.97 11.33
C PHE A 242 -0.70 10.46 11.07
N LEU A 243 -1.70 9.78 11.64
CA LEU A 243 -1.93 8.36 11.44
C LEU A 243 -2.84 8.12 10.23
N ILE A 244 -2.39 7.35 9.29
CA ILE A 244 -3.10 7.16 8.02
C ILE A 244 -3.14 5.66 7.68
N SER A 245 -4.32 5.13 7.32
CA SER A 245 -4.34 3.77 6.77
C SER A 245 -3.68 3.76 5.39
N LEU A 246 -2.77 2.82 5.14
CA LEU A 246 -2.01 2.74 3.88
C LEU A 246 -2.93 2.71 2.64
N LYS A 247 -4.09 2.07 2.76
CA LYS A 247 -5.09 2.03 1.69
C LYS A 247 -5.77 3.39 1.44
N ALA A 248 -5.96 4.19 2.47
CA ALA A 248 -6.58 5.51 2.34
C ALA A 248 -5.56 6.58 1.94
N GLY A 249 -4.28 6.40 2.28
CA GLY A 249 -3.18 7.28 1.89
C GLY A 249 -2.91 7.33 0.38
N GLY A 250 -3.28 6.27 -0.35
CA GLY A 250 -3.10 6.19 -1.81
C GLY A 250 -4.02 7.07 -2.66
N VAL A 251 -4.70 8.06 -2.10
CA VAL A 251 -5.64 8.94 -2.80
C VAL A 251 -5.17 10.41 -2.84
N GLY A 252 -3.99 10.64 -3.41
CA GLY A 252 -3.55 11.97 -3.82
C GLY A 252 -3.50 13.03 -2.70
N LEU A 253 -3.01 12.64 -1.52
CA LEU A 253 -2.82 13.55 -0.41
C LEU A 253 -1.62 14.48 -0.66
N ASN A 254 -1.76 15.74 -0.31
CA ASN A 254 -0.67 16.70 -0.34
C ASN A 254 -0.35 17.11 1.11
N LEU A 255 0.62 16.42 1.73
CA LEU A 255 1.01 16.58 3.14
C LEU A 255 2.44 17.13 3.22
N THR A 256 2.63 18.33 2.69
CA THR A 256 3.95 18.97 2.53
C THR A 256 4.57 19.41 3.85
N ALA A 257 3.84 19.45 4.95
CA ALA A 257 4.37 19.80 6.26
C ALA A 257 5.17 18.67 6.93
N ALA A 258 5.11 17.45 6.41
CA ALA A 258 5.79 16.30 7.00
C ALA A 258 7.21 16.14 6.45
N ASP A 259 8.16 15.92 7.36
CA ASP A 259 9.55 15.60 7.05
C ASP A 259 9.84 14.11 7.20
N TYR A 260 9.11 13.42 8.05
CA TYR A 260 9.27 12.00 8.35
C TYR A 260 8.08 11.17 7.86
N VAL A 261 8.38 9.98 7.35
CA VAL A 261 7.36 8.99 6.95
C VAL A 261 7.74 7.63 7.52
N TYR A 262 6.87 7.07 8.33
CA TYR A 262 7.03 5.73 8.90
C TYR A 262 6.02 4.76 8.28
N ILE A 263 6.52 3.69 7.66
CA ILE A 263 5.71 2.56 7.17
C ILE A 263 5.89 1.41 8.14
N VAL A 264 4.91 1.18 9.01
CA VAL A 264 5.03 0.23 10.13
C VAL A 264 5.01 -1.22 9.65
N ASP A 265 4.22 -1.50 8.63
CA ASP A 265 4.01 -2.85 8.08
C ASP A 265 4.09 -2.83 6.55
N PRO A 266 5.28 -3.08 5.98
CA PRO A 266 5.49 -3.09 4.54
C PRO A 266 4.49 -3.98 3.79
N TRP A 267 4.06 -3.54 2.60
CA TRP A 267 3.08 -4.25 1.79
C TRP A 267 3.75 -5.04 0.66
N TRP A 268 3.08 -6.10 0.17
CA TRP A 268 3.60 -6.90 -0.95
C TRP A 268 3.73 -6.11 -2.26
N ASN A 269 2.94 -5.06 -2.41
CA ASN A 269 2.96 -4.22 -3.59
C ASN A 269 3.73 -2.93 -3.30
N PRO A 270 4.98 -2.81 -3.76
CA PRO A 270 5.81 -1.63 -3.51
C PRO A 270 5.22 -0.33 -4.08
N ALA A 271 4.35 -0.41 -5.10
CA ALA A 271 3.70 0.77 -5.65
C ALA A 271 2.76 1.46 -4.65
N VAL A 272 2.20 0.70 -3.70
CA VAL A 272 1.34 1.25 -2.64
C VAL A 272 2.19 1.97 -1.59
N GLU A 273 3.37 1.45 -1.26
CA GLU A 273 4.31 2.11 -0.35
C GLU A 273 4.90 3.39 -0.96
N GLN A 274 5.21 3.36 -2.26
CA GLN A 274 5.73 4.52 -2.97
C GLN A 274 4.73 5.68 -3.09
N GLN A 275 3.44 5.41 -2.86
CA GLN A 275 2.40 6.44 -2.81
C GLN A 275 2.25 7.06 -1.42
N ALA A 276 2.64 6.35 -0.38
CA ALA A 276 2.71 6.86 0.99
C ALA A 276 3.93 7.76 1.16
#